data_693d29106f867e4508a0efe8fc826ffb
#
_entry.id   693d29106f867e4508a0efe8fc826ffb
#
_cell.length_a   1.000
_cell.length_b   1.000
_cell.length_c   1.000
_cell.angle_alpha   90.00
_cell.angle_beta   90.00
_cell.angle_gamma   90.00
#
_symmetry.space_group_name_H-M   'P 1'
#
loop_
_entity.id
_entity.type
_entity.pdbx_description
1 polymer ?
#
loop_
_entity_poly.entity_id
_entity_poly.type
_entity_poly.pdbx_seq_one_letter_code
_entity_poly.pdbx_strand_id
1 'polypeptide(L)'
;PVSNEIFVCPTRAMMEDDKDYAVSFAVPANTPGVVQISRGPDVFEKGYIHDHPFNMIYFGAQSMVIFNDVFVPMDRVFLKREWEFSGQIAHMFSNFHRLTSDAYKYPEVEILVGLGALLAEYNGLEKSKATRDKLAWLVHYAEATEGLGLIACHHCVVDSDFGLA
;
A
#
# COMPACT_ATOMS: atom_id res chain seq x y z
N PRO A 1 -3.94 11.12 -2.34
CA PRO A 1 -4.40 12.52 -2.50
C PRO A 1 -3.36 13.44 -3.11
N VAL A 2 -2.11 13.03 -3.23
CA VAL A 2 -1.03 13.82 -3.87
C VAL A 2 -0.77 13.42 -5.32
N SER A 3 -1.52 12.48 -5.87
CA SER A 3 -1.40 12.05 -7.27
C SER A 3 -2.08 13.03 -8.22
N ASN A 4 -1.51 13.21 -9.39
CA ASN A 4 -2.13 14.00 -10.47
C ASN A 4 -3.25 13.22 -11.17
N GLU A 5 -3.12 11.90 -11.22
CA GLU A 5 -4.05 10.98 -11.86
C GLU A 5 -4.52 9.91 -10.87
N ILE A 6 -5.76 9.49 -11.00
CA ILE A 6 -6.34 8.37 -10.26
C ILE A 6 -6.57 7.23 -11.24
N PHE A 7 -5.89 6.12 -11.00
CA PHE A 7 -6.10 4.88 -11.74
C PHE A 7 -7.08 3.99 -10.97
N VAL A 8 -8.09 3.51 -11.67
CA VAL A 8 -9.12 2.61 -11.14
C VAL A 8 -8.99 1.26 -11.84
N CYS A 9 -8.97 0.19 -11.07
CA CYS A 9 -8.93 -1.16 -11.62
C CYS A 9 -9.76 -2.13 -10.76
N PRO A 10 -10.20 -3.26 -11.34
CA PRO A 10 -10.82 -4.34 -10.58
C PRO A 10 -9.86 -4.88 -9.50
N THR A 11 -10.41 -5.20 -8.33
CA THR A 11 -9.63 -5.73 -7.19
C THR A 11 -9.83 -7.25 -7.00
N ARG A 12 -10.64 -7.88 -7.83
CA ARG A 12 -10.95 -9.32 -7.79
C ARG A 12 -11.29 -9.84 -9.18
N ALA A 13 -11.23 -11.16 -9.33
CA ALA A 13 -11.86 -11.83 -10.46
C ALA A 13 -13.38 -11.57 -10.43
N MET A 14 -13.94 -11.29 -11.59
CA MET A 14 -15.36 -11.04 -11.81
C MET A 14 -15.97 -12.20 -12.61
N MET A 15 -17.29 -12.31 -12.56
CA MET A 15 -18.08 -13.26 -13.34
C MET A 15 -18.86 -12.52 -14.43
N GLU A 16 -19.47 -13.25 -15.36
CA GLU A 16 -20.23 -12.66 -16.46
C GLU A 16 -21.36 -11.73 -15.97
N ASP A 17 -21.99 -12.08 -14.86
CA ASP A 17 -23.04 -11.25 -14.25
C ASP A 17 -22.50 -9.91 -13.70
N ASP A 18 -21.19 -9.81 -13.44
CA ASP A 18 -20.51 -8.59 -12.97
C ASP A 18 -20.00 -7.72 -14.12
N LYS A 19 -20.21 -8.08 -15.38
CA LYS A 19 -19.59 -7.44 -16.54
C LYS A 19 -19.79 -5.91 -16.63
N ASP A 20 -20.91 -5.41 -16.16
CA ASP A 20 -21.21 -3.97 -16.17
C ASP A 20 -20.37 -3.20 -15.13
N TYR A 21 -19.76 -3.89 -14.19
CA TYR A 21 -18.84 -3.35 -13.18
C TYR A 21 -17.36 -3.59 -13.53
N ALA A 22 -17.09 -4.38 -14.57
CA ALA A 22 -15.73 -4.64 -15.04
C ALA A 22 -15.20 -3.44 -15.82
N VAL A 23 -14.65 -2.47 -15.08
CA VAL A 23 -14.11 -1.24 -15.62
C VAL A 23 -12.70 -0.97 -15.09
N SER A 24 -11.83 -0.44 -15.96
CA SER A 24 -10.54 0.12 -15.59
C SER A 24 -10.32 1.40 -16.37
N PHE A 25 -9.92 2.46 -15.69
CA PHE A 25 -9.72 3.77 -16.31
C PHE A 25 -8.77 4.64 -15.49
N ALA A 26 -8.31 5.73 -16.08
CA ALA A 26 -7.56 6.78 -15.39
C ALA A 26 -8.19 8.14 -15.62
N VAL A 27 -8.29 8.93 -14.56
CA VAL A 27 -8.78 10.30 -14.62
C VAL A 27 -7.91 11.24 -13.80
N PRO A 28 -7.76 12.51 -14.21
CA PRO A 28 -7.16 13.54 -13.37
C PRO A 28 -7.84 13.63 -12.00
N ALA A 29 -7.07 13.82 -10.95
CA ALA A 29 -7.60 13.87 -9.59
C ALA A 29 -8.58 15.03 -9.35
N ASN A 30 -8.53 16.06 -10.19
CA ASN A 30 -9.41 17.23 -10.16
C ASN A 30 -10.57 17.16 -11.15
N THR A 31 -10.85 15.99 -11.73
CA THR A 31 -11.98 15.80 -12.64
C THR A 31 -13.31 16.15 -11.94
N PRO A 32 -14.19 16.90 -12.57
CA PRO A 32 -15.52 17.20 -12.02
C PRO A 32 -16.27 15.91 -11.65
N GLY A 33 -16.83 15.88 -10.43
CA GLY A 33 -17.51 14.69 -9.89
C GLY A 33 -16.60 13.74 -9.11
N VAL A 34 -15.29 13.91 -9.15
CA VAL A 34 -14.36 13.18 -8.29
C VAL A 34 -14.27 13.86 -6.93
N VAL A 35 -14.63 13.13 -5.88
CA VAL A 35 -14.54 13.59 -4.49
C VAL A 35 -13.57 12.70 -3.74
N GLN A 36 -12.62 13.31 -3.04
CA GLN A 36 -11.66 12.60 -2.22
C GLN A 36 -11.89 12.93 -0.74
N ILE A 37 -12.15 11.91 0.06
CA ILE A 37 -12.23 12.02 1.52
C ILE A 37 -10.90 11.50 2.06
N SER A 38 -10.02 12.41 2.41
CA SER A 38 -8.67 12.08 2.87
C SER A 38 -8.66 11.78 4.36
N ARG A 39 -7.95 10.70 4.72
CA ARG A 39 -7.53 10.41 6.08
C ARG A 39 -6.05 10.79 6.19
N GLY A 40 -5.77 11.75 7.00
CA GLY A 40 -4.40 12.15 7.27
C GLY A 40 -4.37 13.13 8.44
N PRO A 41 -3.22 13.36 9.06
CA PRO A 41 -3.09 14.46 9.98
C PRO A 41 -3.36 15.76 9.22
N ASP A 42 -4.04 16.64 9.87
CA ASP A 42 -4.18 18.00 9.36
C ASP A 42 -2.80 18.66 9.42
N VAL A 43 -2.06 18.58 8.30
CA VAL A 43 -0.68 19.09 8.19
C VAL A 43 -0.56 20.59 8.51
N PHE A 44 -1.70 21.27 8.66
CA PHE A 44 -1.76 22.70 8.95
C PHE A 44 -1.95 23.01 10.44
N GLU A 45 -2.29 22.03 11.27
CA GLU A 45 -2.42 22.22 12.73
C GLU A 45 -1.08 21.97 13.44
N LYS A 46 -0.54 23.03 14.01
CA LYS A 46 0.63 22.98 14.93
C LYS A 46 0.27 22.18 16.17
N GLY A 47 0.73 20.95 16.27
CA GLY A 47 0.48 20.11 17.45
C GLY A 47 0.52 18.61 17.16
N TYR A 48 0.26 18.23 15.93
CA TYR A 48 0.22 16.83 15.53
C TYR A 48 1.58 16.14 15.36
N ILE A 49 2.68 16.87 15.47
CA ILE A 49 4.02 16.28 15.30
C ILE A 49 4.32 15.19 16.34
N HIS A 50 3.77 15.33 17.56
CA HIS A 50 3.93 14.33 18.62
C HIS A 50 3.01 13.13 18.46
N ASP A 51 1.83 13.33 17.83
CA ASP A 51 0.86 12.27 17.61
C ASP A 51 1.16 11.47 16.32
N HIS A 52 1.65 12.16 15.30
CA HIS A 52 1.89 11.60 13.96
C HIS A 52 3.22 12.04 13.35
N PRO A 53 4.36 11.80 14.02
CA PRO A 53 5.65 12.36 13.60
C PRO A 53 6.07 11.94 12.18
N PHE A 54 5.84 10.70 11.80
CA PHE A 54 6.20 10.19 10.47
C PHE A 54 5.27 10.71 9.37
N ASN A 55 3.97 10.78 9.61
CA ASN A 55 3.02 11.32 8.63
C ASN A 55 3.25 12.82 8.38
N MET A 56 3.68 13.56 9.38
CA MET A 56 4.03 14.97 9.24
C MET A 56 5.27 15.19 8.35
N ILE A 57 6.22 14.24 8.37
CA ILE A 57 7.46 14.32 7.59
C ILE A 57 7.26 13.73 6.19
N TYR A 58 6.57 12.59 6.07
CA TYR A 58 6.52 11.78 4.84
C TYR A 58 5.17 11.78 4.12
N PHE A 59 4.19 12.52 4.57
CA PHE A 59 2.89 12.69 3.91
C PHE A 59 2.16 11.39 3.56
N GLY A 60 1.94 10.51 4.53
CA GLY A 60 1.24 9.23 4.35
C GLY A 60 -0.29 9.36 4.28
N ALA A 61 -0.83 10.26 3.46
CA ALA A 61 -2.27 10.44 3.36
C ALA A 61 -2.93 9.38 2.48
N GLN A 62 -3.98 8.74 2.97
CA GLN A 62 -4.87 7.85 2.24
C GLN A 62 -6.22 8.52 2.01
N SER A 63 -6.88 8.20 0.90
CA SER A 63 -8.19 8.77 0.58
C SER A 63 -9.17 7.70 0.13
N MET A 64 -10.41 7.85 0.54
CA MET A 64 -11.54 7.25 -0.15
C MET A 64 -11.88 8.14 -1.36
N VAL A 65 -12.03 7.53 -2.52
CA VAL A 65 -12.39 8.24 -3.74
C VAL A 65 -13.82 7.89 -4.12
N ILE A 66 -14.65 8.91 -4.33
CA ILE A 66 -16.03 8.77 -4.75
C ILE A 66 -16.15 9.38 -6.15
N PHE A 67 -16.70 8.61 -7.07
CA PHE A 67 -17.03 9.04 -8.43
C PHE A 67 -18.53 9.31 -8.50
N ASN A 68 -18.91 10.57 -8.69
CA ASN A 68 -20.29 11.00 -8.81
C ASN A 68 -20.51 11.57 -10.21
N ASP A 69 -21.09 10.75 -11.08
CA ASP A 69 -21.40 11.11 -12.48
C ASP A 69 -20.17 11.66 -13.22
N VAL A 70 -19.05 10.95 -13.13
CA VAL A 70 -17.79 11.35 -13.76
C VAL A 70 -17.74 10.87 -15.20
N PHE A 71 -17.58 11.79 -16.13
CA PHE A 71 -17.34 11.45 -17.53
C PHE A 71 -15.87 11.00 -17.73
N VAL A 72 -15.70 9.81 -18.31
CA VAL A 72 -14.39 9.25 -18.65
C VAL A 72 -14.30 9.10 -20.16
N PRO A 73 -13.40 9.84 -20.85
CA PRO A 73 -13.17 9.68 -22.28
C PRO A 73 -12.67 8.26 -22.60
N MET A 74 -13.05 7.73 -23.77
CA MET A 74 -12.72 6.35 -24.15
C MET A 74 -11.21 6.08 -24.30
N ASP A 75 -10.43 7.07 -24.63
CA ASP A 75 -8.95 6.99 -24.69
C ASP A 75 -8.28 6.83 -23.33
N ARG A 76 -9.07 7.01 -22.25
CA ARG A 76 -8.66 6.82 -20.85
C ARG A 76 -9.27 5.57 -20.21
N VAL A 77 -9.97 4.75 -20.98
CA VAL A 77 -10.59 3.49 -20.53
C VAL A 77 -9.72 2.32 -21.00
N PHE A 78 -9.28 1.50 -20.07
CA PHE A 78 -8.41 0.35 -20.32
C PHE A 78 -9.15 -0.98 -20.29
N LEU A 79 -10.29 -1.02 -19.57
CA LEU A 79 -11.18 -2.18 -19.50
C LEU A 79 -12.63 -1.67 -19.46
N LYS A 80 -13.50 -2.24 -20.31
CA LYS A 80 -14.92 -1.92 -20.35
C LYS A 80 -15.74 -3.16 -20.67
N ARG A 81 -16.24 -3.83 -19.62
CA ARG A 81 -17.05 -5.05 -19.68
C ARG A 81 -16.28 -6.34 -20.01
N GLU A 82 -14.96 -6.29 -20.26
CA GLU A 82 -14.12 -7.49 -20.45
C GLU A 82 -13.81 -8.09 -19.06
N TRP A 83 -14.83 -8.65 -18.42
CA TRP A 83 -14.77 -9.19 -17.07
C TRP A 83 -13.75 -10.33 -16.94
N GLU A 84 -13.47 -11.06 -18.01
CA GLU A 84 -12.54 -12.19 -18.09
C GLU A 84 -11.11 -11.78 -17.68
N PHE A 85 -10.72 -10.53 -17.98
CA PHE A 85 -9.40 -10.01 -17.66
C PHE A 85 -9.30 -9.41 -16.26
N SER A 86 -10.40 -9.25 -15.55
CA SER A 86 -10.42 -8.62 -14.21
C SER A 86 -9.54 -9.36 -13.21
N GLY A 87 -9.54 -10.69 -13.24
CA GLY A 87 -8.71 -11.52 -12.38
C GLY A 87 -7.22 -11.37 -12.67
N GLN A 88 -6.82 -11.27 -13.92
CA GLN A 88 -5.43 -11.06 -14.33
C GLN A 88 -4.93 -9.68 -13.88
N ILE A 89 -5.71 -8.62 -14.10
CA ILE A 89 -5.37 -7.26 -13.64
C ILE A 89 -5.20 -7.23 -12.13
N ALA A 90 -6.14 -7.82 -11.38
CA ALA A 90 -6.08 -7.87 -9.93
C ALA A 90 -4.86 -8.65 -9.43
N HIS A 91 -4.50 -9.75 -10.10
CA HIS A 91 -3.33 -10.57 -9.76
C HIS A 91 -2.03 -9.81 -10.01
N MET A 92 -1.85 -9.25 -11.19
CA MET A 92 -0.66 -8.47 -11.55
C MET A 92 -0.47 -7.27 -10.61
N PHE A 93 -1.52 -6.48 -10.41
CA PHE A 93 -1.48 -5.37 -9.46
C PHE A 93 -1.06 -5.82 -8.06
N SER A 94 -1.64 -6.93 -7.58
CA SER A 94 -1.34 -7.46 -6.25
C SER A 94 0.12 -7.89 -6.10
N ASN A 95 0.71 -8.51 -7.10
CA ASN A 95 2.10 -8.97 -7.06
C ASN A 95 3.06 -7.79 -6.92
N PHE A 96 2.95 -6.79 -7.79
CA PHE A 96 3.78 -5.58 -7.71
C PHE A 96 3.54 -4.78 -6.44
N HIS A 97 2.28 -4.67 -6.02
CA HIS A 97 1.94 -3.97 -4.78
C HIS A 97 2.52 -4.67 -3.55
N ARG A 98 2.49 -6.01 -3.49
CA ARG A 98 3.06 -6.77 -2.37
C ARG A 98 4.56 -6.64 -2.30
N LEU A 99 5.28 -6.70 -3.41
CA LEU A 99 6.72 -6.48 -3.44
C LEU A 99 7.08 -5.07 -2.96
N THR A 100 6.36 -4.05 -3.45
CA THR A 100 6.53 -2.67 -2.98
C THR A 100 6.23 -2.55 -1.48
N SER A 101 5.18 -3.24 -1.02
CA SER A 101 4.78 -3.24 0.39
C SER A 101 5.87 -3.84 1.28
N ASP A 102 6.49 -4.92 0.85
CA ASP A 102 7.58 -5.56 1.57
C ASP A 102 8.79 -4.62 1.71
N ALA A 103 9.15 -3.92 0.64
CA ALA A 103 10.25 -2.97 0.63
C ALA A 103 10.11 -1.81 1.64
N TYR A 104 8.90 -1.29 1.85
CA TYR A 104 8.70 -0.21 2.83
C TYR A 104 8.36 -0.74 4.24
N LYS A 105 7.91 -1.98 4.37
CA LYS A 105 7.63 -2.59 5.68
C LYS A 105 8.90 -2.90 6.48
N TYR A 106 9.98 -3.26 5.82
CA TYR A 106 11.22 -3.54 6.51
C TYR A 106 11.72 -2.36 7.37
N PRO A 107 11.88 -1.12 6.85
CA PRO A 107 12.25 0.01 7.69
C PRO A 107 11.24 0.32 8.81
N GLU A 108 9.95 0.09 8.60
CA GLU A 108 8.94 0.25 9.65
C GLU A 108 9.18 -0.72 10.81
N VAL A 109 9.51 -1.98 10.52
CA VAL A 109 9.79 -2.99 11.54
C VAL A 109 11.10 -2.68 12.28
N GLU A 110 12.14 -2.18 11.60
CA GLU A 110 13.38 -1.72 12.25
C GLU A 110 13.13 -0.59 13.27
N ILE A 111 12.26 0.37 12.91
CA ILE A 111 11.85 1.43 13.84
C ILE A 111 11.16 0.82 15.09
N LEU A 112 10.32 -0.18 14.90
CA LEU A 112 9.66 -0.87 16.04
C LEU A 112 10.65 -1.64 16.91
N VAL A 113 11.70 -2.23 16.34
CA VAL A 113 12.81 -2.85 17.10
C VAL A 113 13.50 -1.81 17.97
N GLY A 114 13.90 -0.67 17.38
CA GLY A 114 14.54 0.43 18.10
C GLY A 114 13.66 1.01 19.19
N LEU A 115 12.38 1.23 18.90
CA LEU A 115 11.40 1.73 19.88
C LEU A 115 11.20 0.73 21.03
N GLY A 116 11.09 -0.55 20.73
CA GLY A 116 10.96 -1.60 21.73
C GLY A 116 12.17 -1.67 22.67
N ALA A 117 13.37 -1.53 22.12
CA ALA A 117 14.62 -1.50 22.91
C ALA A 117 14.66 -0.25 23.83
N LEU A 118 14.32 0.92 23.30
CA LEU A 118 14.27 2.17 24.04
C LEU A 118 13.24 2.13 25.18
N LEU A 119 12.05 1.58 24.92
CA LEU A 119 11.02 1.40 25.95
C LEU A 119 11.48 0.42 27.05
N ALA A 120 12.19 -0.63 26.69
CA ALA A 120 12.77 -1.57 27.66
C ALA A 120 13.79 -0.86 28.58
N GLU A 121 14.67 -0.04 28.00
CA GLU A 121 15.66 0.75 28.73
C GLU A 121 14.99 1.75 29.68
N TYR A 122 14.05 2.54 29.20
CA TYR A 122 13.34 3.55 30.02
C TYR A 122 12.56 2.94 31.21
N ASN A 123 12.14 1.68 31.09
CA ASN A 123 11.47 0.96 32.16
C ASN A 123 12.43 0.10 33.02
N GLY A 124 13.74 0.12 32.75
CA GLY A 124 14.73 -0.71 33.47
C GLY A 124 14.54 -2.23 33.25
N LEU A 125 13.94 -2.62 32.13
CA LEU A 125 13.60 -4.00 31.79
C LEU A 125 14.52 -4.62 30.73
N GLU A 126 15.59 -3.95 30.35
CA GLU A 126 16.53 -4.37 29.30
C GLU A 126 17.25 -5.71 29.63
N LYS A 127 17.34 -6.06 30.94
CA LYS A 127 17.90 -7.32 31.41
C LYS A 127 16.86 -8.41 31.68
N SER A 128 15.58 -8.07 31.65
CA SER A 128 14.48 -9.03 31.84
C SER A 128 14.47 -10.05 30.69
N LYS A 129 14.49 -11.34 31.02
CA LYS A 129 14.40 -12.40 30.02
C LYS A 129 13.13 -12.29 29.19
N ALA A 130 11.99 -12.08 29.82
CA ALA A 130 10.70 -11.96 29.12
C ALA A 130 10.67 -10.79 28.12
N THR A 131 11.30 -9.66 28.46
CA THR A 131 11.44 -8.51 27.55
C THR A 131 12.37 -8.83 26.39
N ARG A 132 13.51 -9.44 26.68
CA ARG A 132 14.48 -9.84 25.64
C ARG A 132 13.91 -10.86 24.66
N ASP A 133 13.14 -11.83 25.15
CA ASP A 133 12.46 -12.81 24.29
C ASP A 133 11.48 -12.10 23.32
N LYS A 134 10.77 -11.07 23.77
CA LYS A 134 9.89 -10.26 22.89
C LYS A 134 10.67 -9.41 21.89
N LEU A 135 11.76 -8.78 22.32
CA LEU A 135 12.63 -8.02 21.43
C LEU A 135 13.27 -8.92 20.36
N ALA A 136 13.66 -10.15 20.73
CA ALA A 136 14.17 -11.12 19.77
C ALA A 136 13.15 -11.46 18.68
N TRP A 137 11.86 -11.55 19.01
CA TRP A 137 10.79 -11.71 18.00
C TRP A 137 10.68 -10.52 17.06
N LEU A 138 10.79 -9.28 17.56
CA LEU A 138 10.79 -8.10 16.69
C LEU A 138 11.98 -8.12 15.72
N VAL A 139 13.18 -8.45 16.20
CA VAL A 139 14.37 -8.61 15.36
C VAL A 139 14.14 -9.72 14.31
N HIS A 140 13.59 -10.87 14.73
CA HIS A 140 13.26 -11.95 13.82
C HIS A 140 12.32 -11.51 12.70
N TYR A 141 11.29 -10.71 13.01
CA TYR A 141 10.38 -10.17 11.99
C TYR A 141 11.09 -9.21 11.04
N ALA A 142 12.00 -8.35 11.53
CA ALA A 142 12.77 -7.46 10.67
C ALA A 142 13.62 -8.25 9.66
N GLU A 143 14.43 -9.18 10.15
CA GLU A 143 15.29 -10.04 9.34
C GLU A 143 14.49 -10.91 8.35
N ALA A 144 13.34 -11.46 8.80
CA ALA A 144 12.47 -12.24 7.92
C ALA A 144 11.85 -11.40 6.81
N THR A 145 11.42 -10.18 7.10
CA THR A 145 10.84 -9.27 6.10
C THR A 145 11.88 -8.90 5.06
N GLU A 146 13.09 -8.50 5.47
CA GLU A 146 14.17 -8.20 4.53
C GLU A 146 14.54 -9.43 3.68
N GLY A 147 14.75 -10.58 4.34
CA GLY A 147 15.12 -11.82 3.66
C GLY A 147 14.08 -12.28 2.64
N LEU A 148 12.79 -12.18 2.94
CA LEU A 148 11.71 -12.55 2.04
C LEU A 148 11.63 -11.62 0.83
N GLY A 149 11.82 -10.30 1.02
CA GLY A 149 11.88 -9.34 -0.07
C GLY A 149 13.05 -9.60 -1.04
N LEU A 150 14.23 -9.86 -0.50
CA LEU A 150 15.40 -10.22 -1.30
C LEU A 150 15.21 -11.54 -2.06
N ILE A 151 14.65 -12.56 -1.40
CA ILE A 151 14.34 -13.85 -2.03
C ILE A 151 13.31 -13.68 -3.15
N ALA A 152 12.28 -12.89 -2.94
CA ALA A 152 11.27 -12.59 -3.96
C ALA A 152 11.90 -11.97 -5.21
N CYS A 153 12.85 -11.05 -5.05
CA CYS A 153 13.58 -10.45 -6.17
C CYS A 153 14.49 -11.45 -6.89
N HIS A 154 15.16 -12.35 -6.16
CA HIS A 154 16.09 -13.31 -6.74
C HIS A 154 15.41 -14.51 -7.42
N HIS A 155 14.25 -14.92 -6.94
CA HIS A 155 13.51 -16.08 -7.41
C HIS A 155 12.25 -15.70 -8.20
N CYS A 156 12.12 -14.44 -8.61
CA CYS A 156 11.02 -14.05 -9.48
C CYS A 156 11.04 -14.83 -10.80
N VAL A 157 9.85 -15.17 -11.27
CA VAL A 157 9.66 -15.84 -12.57
C VAL A 157 9.05 -14.83 -13.51
N VAL A 158 9.71 -14.60 -14.65
CA VAL A 158 9.17 -13.74 -15.70
C VAL A 158 7.97 -14.42 -16.33
N ASP A 159 6.81 -13.79 -16.28
CA ASP A 159 5.62 -14.27 -16.95
C ASP A 159 5.83 -14.23 -18.46
N SER A 160 5.61 -15.37 -19.14
CA SER A 160 5.85 -15.50 -20.59
C SER A 160 4.89 -14.65 -21.43
N ASP A 161 3.70 -14.38 -20.92
CA ASP A 161 2.66 -13.68 -21.67
C ASP A 161 2.78 -12.16 -21.55
N PHE A 162 3.27 -11.68 -20.40
CA PHE A 162 3.37 -10.27 -20.10
C PHE A 162 4.80 -9.73 -20.08
N GLY A 163 5.81 -10.59 -20.04
CA GLY A 163 7.23 -10.18 -20.00
C GLY A 163 7.63 -9.46 -18.69
N LEU A 164 6.84 -9.62 -17.64
CA LEU A 164 7.03 -8.98 -16.33
C LEU A 164 7.24 -10.05 -15.27
N ALA A 165 8.09 -9.76 -14.28
CA ALA A 165 8.42 -10.63 -13.15
C ALA A 165 7.57 -10.32 -11.92
#